data_9e327f459082c2d0b5248014cdbee67d
#
_entry.id   9e327f459082c2d0b5248014cdbee67d
#
_cell.length_a   1.000
_cell.length_b   1.000
_cell.length_c   1.000
_cell.angle_alpha   90.00
_cell.angle_beta   90.00
_cell.angle_gamma   90.00
#
_symmetry.space_group_name_H-M   'P 1'
#
loop_
_entity.id
_entity.type
_entity.pdbx_description
1 polymer ?
#
loop_
_entity_poly.entity_id
_entity_poly.type
_entity_poly.pdbx_seq_one_letter_code
_entity_poly.pdbx_strand_id
1 'polypeptide(L)'
;EEETDIHPNTVDIIMTNTAGQEMTIRGESLGGGKVHITQINHVEVDFTGEYSAIIVVQKDVPGVVAWITSCLSDRRVNIAFMRLFRESKGHTAYTIVESDGHLPENIREELLKNEHVHDVMIVQP
;
A
#
# COMPACT_ATOMS: atom_id res chain seq x y z
N GLU A 1 14.16 -16.32 -11.03
CA GLU A 1 14.61 -16.70 -10.76
C GLU A 1 14.35 -17.30 -9.81
N GLU A 2 14.11 -17.32 -9.32
CA GLU A 2 13.76 -18.01 -8.71
C GLU A 2 13.98 -18.12 -7.40
N GLU A 3 13.70 -19.19 -6.82
CA GLU A 3 13.78 -19.43 -5.42
C GLU A 3 15.12 -19.02 -4.88
N THR A 4 16.11 -19.05 -5.70
CA THR A 4 17.45 -18.65 -5.29
C THR A 4 17.52 -17.17 -4.92
N ASP A 5 16.53 -16.40 -5.33
CA ASP A 5 16.52 -14.97 -5.03
C ASP A 5 15.77 -14.65 -3.75
N ILE A 6 15.24 -15.67 -3.08
CA ILE A 6 14.48 -15.46 -1.86
C ILE A 6 15.42 -15.58 -0.67
N HIS A 7 15.54 -14.47 0.07
CA HIS A 7 16.36 -14.44 1.27
C HIS A 7 15.72 -15.27 2.38
N PRO A 8 16.52 -15.82 3.29
CA PRO A 8 15.94 -16.50 4.46
C PRO A 8 15.03 -15.60 5.28
N ASN A 9 15.20 -14.28 5.16
CA ASN A 9 14.38 -13.31 5.89
C ASN A 9 13.18 -12.81 5.10
N THR A 10 12.87 -13.44 3.99
CA THR A 10 11.72 -13.09 3.19
C THR A 10 10.46 -13.61 3.86
N VAL A 11 9.46 -12.76 3.95
CA VAL A 11 8.18 -13.09 4.59
C VAL A 11 7.06 -12.74 3.64
N ASP A 12 6.11 -13.67 3.47
CA ASP A 12 4.89 -13.41 2.73
C ASP A 12 3.75 -13.31 3.73
N ILE A 13 2.98 -12.24 3.63
CA ILE A 13 1.84 -12.01 4.50
C ILE A 13 0.59 -12.02 3.63
N ILE A 14 -0.40 -12.83 4.02
CA ILE A 14 -1.68 -12.86 3.34
C ILE A 14 -2.69 -12.16 4.23
N MET A 15 -3.32 -11.13 3.69
CA MET A 15 -4.31 -10.36 4.43
C MET A 15 -5.65 -10.47 3.72
N THR A 16 -6.71 -10.61 4.50
CA THR A 16 -8.05 -10.78 3.97
C THR A 16 -8.92 -9.62 4.45
N ASN A 17 -9.61 -8.96 3.52
CA ASN A 17 -10.50 -7.88 3.91
C ASN A 17 -11.88 -8.45 4.29
N THR A 18 -12.80 -7.56 4.66
CA THR A 18 -14.12 -7.98 5.12
C THR A 18 -14.97 -8.63 4.03
N ALA A 19 -14.63 -8.39 2.77
CA ALA A 19 -15.33 -9.01 1.65
C ALA A 19 -14.73 -10.36 1.27
N GLY A 20 -13.72 -10.83 2.00
CA GLY A 20 -13.10 -12.12 1.72
C GLY A 20 -12.01 -12.07 0.66
N GLN A 21 -11.67 -10.89 0.18
CA GLN A 21 -10.61 -10.76 -0.81
C GLN A 21 -9.25 -10.81 -0.13
N GLU A 22 -8.30 -11.46 -0.78
CA GLU A 22 -6.97 -11.63 -0.22
C GLU A 22 -5.96 -10.70 -0.90
N MET A 23 -5.01 -10.23 -0.09
CA MET A 23 -3.88 -9.47 -0.59
C MET A 23 -2.61 -10.10 -0.05
N THR A 24 -1.68 -10.41 -0.93
CA THR A 24 -0.40 -10.99 -0.55
C THR A 24 0.68 -9.92 -0.61
N ILE A 25 1.43 -9.78 0.47
CA ILE A 25 2.53 -8.82 0.56
C ILE A 25 3.80 -9.58 0.84
N ARG A 26 4.83 -9.32 0.04
CA ARG A 26 6.14 -9.90 0.27
C ARG A 26 7.09 -8.84 0.78
N GLY A 27 7.77 -9.14 1.86
CA GLY A 27 8.75 -8.25 2.43
C GLY A 27 10.03 -8.97 2.78
N GLU A 28 11.11 -8.22 2.89
CA GLU A 28 12.41 -8.72 3.33
C GLU A 28 12.80 -7.99 4.59
N SER A 29 13.21 -8.74 5.59
CA SER A 29 13.71 -8.14 6.83
C SER A 29 15.12 -7.61 6.59
N LEU A 30 15.35 -6.36 6.91
CA LEU A 30 16.65 -5.72 6.77
C LEU A 30 17.40 -5.66 8.11
N GLY A 31 16.78 -6.19 9.18
CA GLY A 31 17.36 -6.09 10.50
C GLY A 31 16.95 -4.79 11.17
N GLY A 32 17.10 -4.74 12.50
CA GLY A 32 16.75 -3.51 13.23
C GLY A 32 15.30 -3.11 13.17
N GLY A 33 14.41 -4.06 12.88
CA GLY A 33 12.99 -3.76 12.79
C GLY A 33 12.54 -3.18 11.46
N LYS A 34 13.44 -3.07 10.50
CA LYS A 34 13.11 -2.51 9.18
C LYS A 34 12.69 -3.60 8.23
N VAL A 35 11.75 -3.28 7.34
CA VAL A 35 11.24 -4.20 6.34
C VAL A 35 11.21 -3.49 4.99
N HIS A 36 11.65 -4.19 3.95
CA HIS A 36 11.58 -3.70 2.59
C HIS A 36 10.47 -4.47 1.88
N ILE A 37 9.44 -3.78 1.44
CA ILE A 37 8.31 -4.41 0.76
C ILE A 37 8.61 -4.48 -0.73
N THR A 38 8.54 -5.68 -1.30
CA THR A 38 8.98 -5.95 -2.66
C THR A 38 7.86 -6.37 -3.60
N GLN A 39 6.74 -6.90 -3.08
CA GLN A 39 5.62 -7.31 -3.92
C GLN A 39 4.30 -7.11 -3.21
N ILE A 40 3.29 -6.74 -3.97
CA ILE A 40 1.90 -6.74 -3.52
C ILE A 40 1.11 -7.43 -4.63
N ASN A 41 0.49 -8.57 -4.30
CA ASN A 41 -0.32 -9.35 -5.26
C ASN A 41 0.45 -9.61 -6.56
N HIS A 42 1.74 -9.98 -6.45
CA HIS A 42 2.60 -10.28 -7.58
C HIS A 42 3.02 -9.05 -8.38
N VAL A 43 2.61 -7.86 -7.99
CA VAL A 43 3.09 -6.63 -8.60
C VAL A 43 4.37 -6.23 -7.85
N GLU A 44 5.42 -5.97 -8.61
CA GLU A 44 6.69 -5.55 -8.01
C GLU A 44 6.56 -4.11 -7.54
N VAL A 45 6.93 -3.90 -6.28
CA VAL A 45 6.91 -2.58 -5.67
C VAL A 45 8.23 -2.42 -4.91
N ASP A 46 8.46 -1.22 -4.42
CA ASP A 46 9.72 -0.96 -3.74
C ASP A 46 9.47 0.16 -2.71
N PHE A 47 9.32 -0.23 -1.45
CA PHE A 47 9.25 0.77 -0.40
C PHE A 47 9.66 0.13 0.93
N THR A 48 10.10 0.98 1.86
CA THR A 48 10.53 0.51 3.17
C THR A 48 9.39 0.69 4.15
N GLY A 49 9.43 -0.05 5.25
CA GLY A 49 8.44 0.11 6.31
C GLY A 49 8.90 1.06 7.41
N GLU A 50 9.76 2.03 7.08
CA GLU A 50 10.25 2.97 8.08
C GLU A 50 9.18 3.95 8.52
N TYR A 51 8.26 4.26 7.63
CA TYR A 51 7.20 5.23 7.89
C TYR A 51 5.87 4.52 7.91
N SER A 52 4.86 5.20 8.42
CA SER A 52 3.49 4.72 8.25
C SER A 52 3.15 4.75 6.78
N ALA A 53 2.56 3.69 6.28
CA ALA A 53 2.25 3.56 4.87
C ALA A 53 0.78 3.20 4.66
N ILE A 54 0.20 3.74 3.60
CA ILE A 54 -1.14 3.39 3.17
C ILE A 54 -1.02 2.75 1.80
N ILE A 55 -1.62 1.59 1.63
CA ILE A 55 -1.67 0.91 0.35
C ILE A 55 -3.11 0.93 -0.10
N VAL A 56 -3.38 1.62 -1.21
CA VAL A 56 -4.72 1.75 -1.76
C VAL A 56 -4.82 0.87 -3.00
N VAL A 57 -5.76 -0.06 -2.99
CA VAL A 57 -6.06 -0.89 -4.16
C VAL A 57 -7.22 -0.20 -4.87
N GLN A 58 -7.03 0.15 -6.12
CA GLN A 58 -7.97 1.03 -6.82
C GLN A 58 -8.13 0.65 -8.28
N LYS A 59 -9.21 1.15 -8.88
CA LYS A 59 -9.37 1.09 -10.31
C LYS A 59 -8.47 2.16 -10.94
N ASP A 60 -7.78 1.82 -12.01
CA ASP A 60 -6.82 2.71 -12.66
C ASP A 60 -7.57 3.67 -13.58
N VAL A 61 -8.20 4.69 -13.01
CA VAL A 61 -8.98 5.69 -13.74
C VAL A 61 -8.65 7.08 -13.21
N PRO A 62 -8.89 8.13 -14.01
CA PRO A 62 -8.64 9.49 -13.56
C PRO A 62 -9.45 9.83 -12.31
N GLY A 63 -8.88 10.65 -11.47
CA GLY A 63 -9.57 11.18 -10.30
C GLY A 63 -9.29 10.45 -9.01
N VAL A 64 -8.82 9.18 -9.07
CA VAL A 64 -8.60 8.42 -7.84
C VAL A 64 -7.42 8.97 -7.06
N VAL A 65 -6.32 9.30 -7.74
CA VAL A 65 -5.16 9.87 -7.07
C VAL A 65 -5.51 11.21 -6.43
N ALA A 66 -6.30 12.02 -7.13
CA ALA A 66 -6.77 13.31 -6.58
C ALA A 66 -7.59 13.08 -5.32
N TRP A 67 -8.47 12.07 -5.32
CA TRP A 67 -9.26 11.72 -4.15
C TRP A 67 -8.36 11.34 -2.97
N ILE A 68 -7.37 10.48 -3.22
CA ILE A 68 -6.46 10.02 -2.18
C ILE A 68 -5.72 11.20 -1.57
N THR A 69 -5.13 12.06 -2.41
CA THR A 69 -4.35 13.19 -1.91
C THR A 69 -5.23 14.21 -1.21
N SER A 70 -6.47 14.39 -1.67
CA SER A 70 -7.40 15.30 -0.99
C SER A 70 -7.76 14.79 0.40
N CYS A 71 -8.03 13.50 0.53
CA CYS A 71 -8.34 12.92 1.83
C CYS A 71 -7.19 13.11 2.80
N LEU A 72 -5.97 12.91 2.33
CA LEU A 72 -4.79 13.06 3.16
C LEU A 72 -4.54 14.53 3.52
N SER A 73 -4.69 15.40 2.54
CA SER A 73 -4.49 16.83 2.75
C SER A 73 -5.50 17.39 3.75
N ASP A 74 -6.76 16.98 3.64
CA ASP A 74 -7.80 17.47 4.53
C ASP A 74 -7.53 17.08 5.99
N ARG A 75 -6.78 16.01 6.20
CA ARG A 75 -6.44 15.55 7.53
C ARG A 75 -5.02 15.89 7.94
N ARG A 76 -4.39 16.79 7.16
CA ARG A 76 -3.05 17.30 7.46
C ARG A 76 -1.99 16.21 7.52
N VAL A 77 -2.16 15.17 6.71
CA VAL A 77 -1.14 14.14 6.58
C VAL A 77 -0.09 14.65 5.61
N ASN A 78 1.16 14.67 6.05
CA ASN A 78 2.25 15.08 5.19
C ASN A 78 2.78 13.86 4.46
N ILE A 79 2.71 13.90 3.13
CA ILE A 79 3.14 12.79 2.29
C ILE A 79 4.64 12.88 2.10
N ALA A 80 5.37 11.87 2.58
CA ALA A 80 6.81 11.81 2.39
C ALA A 80 7.17 11.12 1.08
N PHE A 81 6.30 10.23 0.62
CA PHE A 81 6.56 9.42 -0.57
C PHE A 81 5.22 8.94 -1.11
N MET A 82 5.07 8.97 -2.41
CA MET A 82 3.87 8.41 -3.04
C MET A 82 4.24 7.80 -4.38
N ARG A 83 3.69 6.62 -4.65
CA ARG A 83 3.99 5.95 -5.89
C ARG A 83 2.80 5.12 -6.33
N LEU A 84 2.59 5.09 -7.64
CA LEU A 84 1.50 4.33 -8.24
C LEU A 84 2.10 3.18 -9.04
N PHE A 85 1.60 1.99 -8.79
CA PHE A 85 1.99 0.80 -9.53
C PHE A 85 0.75 0.24 -10.22
N ARG A 86 0.86 -0.02 -11.51
CA ARG A 86 -0.25 -0.60 -12.26
C ARG A 86 -0.07 -2.09 -12.38
N GLU A 87 -1.12 -2.84 -12.02
CA GLU A 87 -1.15 -4.24 -12.32
C GLU A 87 -1.56 -4.41 -13.78
N SER A 88 -2.57 -3.61 -14.20
CA SER A 88 -3.11 -3.69 -15.55
C SER A 88 -3.74 -2.33 -15.86
N LYS A 89 -3.30 -1.71 -16.95
CA LYS A 89 -3.80 -0.39 -17.33
C LYS A 89 -5.32 -0.41 -17.46
N GLY A 90 -5.97 0.53 -16.82
CA GLY A 90 -7.42 0.65 -16.85
C GLY A 90 -8.15 -0.28 -15.92
N HIS A 91 -7.44 -1.17 -15.21
CA HIS A 91 -8.06 -2.13 -14.31
C HIS A 91 -7.64 -1.88 -12.88
N THR A 92 -6.58 -2.51 -12.43
CA THR A 92 -6.16 -2.41 -11.04
C THR A 92 -4.83 -1.69 -10.90
N ALA A 93 -4.76 -0.78 -9.94
CA ALA A 93 -3.53 -0.11 -9.60
C ALA A 93 -3.41 -0.05 -8.08
N TYR A 94 -2.19 0.18 -7.62
CA TYR A 94 -1.88 0.29 -6.21
C TYR A 94 -1.19 1.63 -5.98
N THR A 95 -1.75 2.43 -5.08
CA THR A 95 -1.10 3.67 -4.68
C THR A 95 -0.51 3.45 -3.29
N ILE A 96 0.78 3.66 -3.16
CA ILE A 96 1.47 3.52 -1.91
C ILE A 96 1.85 4.92 -1.43
N VAL A 97 1.42 5.25 -0.23
CA VAL A 97 1.71 6.55 0.37
C VAL A 97 2.42 6.32 1.69
N GLU A 98 3.59 6.92 1.84
CA GLU A 98 4.28 6.94 3.14
C GLU A 98 4.17 8.33 3.73
N SER A 99 3.88 8.40 5.02
CA SER A 99 3.70 9.67 5.70
C SER A 99 4.71 9.82 6.83
N ASP A 100 5.01 11.09 7.18
CA ASP A 100 5.99 11.39 8.20
C ASP A 100 5.51 11.09 9.62
N GLY A 101 4.22 11.03 9.85
CA GLY A 101 3.69 10.93 11.20
C GLY A 101 2.62 9.86 11.31
N HIS A 102 1.89 9.95 12.40
CA HIS A 102 0.78 9.03 12.62
C HIS A 102 -0.33 9.31 11.64
N LEU A 103 -0.96 8.24 11.18
CA LEU A 103 -2.11 8.36 10.29
C LEU A 103 -3.38 8.52 11.13
N PRO A 104 -4.35 9.31 10.64
CA PRO A 104 -5.63 9.44 11.34
C PRO A 104 -6.35 8.10 11.41
N GLU A 105 -7.08 7.88 12.49
CA GLU A 105 -7.75 6.59 12.72
C GLU A 105 -8.79 6.28 11.65
N ASN A 106 -9.44 7.31 11.13
CA ASN A 106 -10.54 7.08 10.18
C ASN A 106 -10.12 7.25 8.72
N ILE A 107 -8.81 7.29 8.44
CA ILE A 107 -8.36 7.52 7.06
C ILE A 107 -8.79 6.39 6.14
N ARG A 108 -8.79 5.17 6.63
CA ARG A 108 -9.19 4.01 5.82
C ARG A 108 -10.64 4.14 5.38
N GLU A 109 -11.52 4.44 6.32
CA GLU A 109 -12.94 4.59 6.01
C GLU A 109 -13.21 5.73 5.05
N GLU A 110 -12.47 6.83 5.20
CA GLU A 110 -12.64 7.96 4.30
C GLU A 110 -12.20 7.63 2.89
N LEU A 111 -11.08 6.95 2.75
CA LEU A 111 -10.60 6.58 1.42
C LEU A 111 -11.56 5.62 0.73
N LEU A 112 -12.18 4.73 1.49
CA LEU A 112 -13.10 3.75 0.94
C LEU A 112 -14.43 4.35 0.48
N LYS A 113 -14.70 5.61 0.75
CA LYS A 113 -15.93 6.25 0.27
C LYS A 113 -15.96 6.45 -1.24
N ASN A 114 -14.81 6.41 -1.89
CA ASN A 114 -14.76 6.51 -3.36
C ASN A 114 -15.03 5.12 -3.95
N GLU A 115 -15.99 5.05 -4.89
CA GLU A 115 -16.39 3.76 -5.46
C GLU A 115 -15.26 3.06 -6.21
N HIS A 116 -14.25 3.81 -6.65
CA HIS A 116 -13.11 3.23 -7.37
C HIS A 116 -11.99 2.75 -6.46
N VAL A 117 -12.13 2.98 -5.16
CA VAL A 117 -11.20 2.47 -4.17
C VAL A 117 -11.75 1.14 -3.67
N HIS A 118 -11.02 0.05 -3.97
CA HIS A 118 -11.48 -1.30 -3.66
C HIS A 118 -11.08 -1.75 -2.28
N ASP A 119 -9.88 -1.36 -1.84
CA ASP A 119 -9.40 -1.74 -0.53
C ASP A 119 -8.32 -0.77 -0.09
N VAL A 120 -8.13 -0.70 1.22
CA VAL A 120 -7.10 0.15 1.81
C VAL A 120 -6.46 -0.62 2.94
N MET A 121 -5.13 -0.68 2.93
CA MET A 121 -4.37 -1.34 3.97
C MET A 121 -3.43 -0.33 4.59
N ILE A 122 -3.33 -0.35 5.92
CA ILE A 122 -2.44 0.53 6.64
C ILE A 122 -1.36 -0.31 7.30
N VAL A 123 -0.11 0.07 7.04
CA VAL A 123 1.05 -0.60 7.60
C VAL A 123 1.77 0.40 8.49
N GLN A 124 1.88 0.09 9.77
CA GLN A 124 2.58 0.97 10.70
C GLN A 124 3.73 0.21 11.31
N PRO A 125 4.91 0.87 11.43
CA PRO A 125 6.06 0.23 12.05
C PRO A 125 5.85 -0.06 13.52
#